data_1a5670ec1963a9cf0c3c4272d6bb25e7
#
_entry.id   1a5670ec1963a9cf0c3c4272d6bb25e7
#
_cell.length_a   1.000
_cell.length_b   1.000
_cell.length_c   1.000
_cell.angle_alpha   90.00
_cell.angle_beta   90.00
_cell.angle_gamma   90.00
#
_symmetry.space_group_name_H-M   'P 1'
#
loop_
_entity.id
_entity.type
_entity.pdbx_description
1 polymer ?
#
loop_
_entity_poly.entity_id
_entity_poly.type
_entity_poly.pdbx_seq_one_letter_code
_entity_poly.pdbx_strand_id
1 'polypeptide(L)'
;MCQMSDLDNVNANTTHLVIGDNCLNDASLESLSFSPLRYLREVTIGDNSLSRLKILSIEDLEALRKVTVGASSCYQDFETVDRTADYLLRLKNDPVLKEVKIGVISFAYFDRPLFENLFSLEKIEMGSMDPTVLSGNFYNALFSLTG
;
A
#
# COMPACT_ATOMS: atom_id res chain seq x y z
N MET A 1 -6.82 12.67 -2.65
CA MET A 1 -8.09 11.90 -2.66
C MET A 1 -8.51 11.56 -1.25
N CYS A 2 -9.73 11.67 -0.96
CA CYS A 2 -10.25 11.39 0.39
C CYS A 2 -11.60 10.66 0.39
N GLN A 3 -12.45 10.90 -0.58
CA GLN A 3 -13.79 10.31 -0.68
C GLN A 3 -13.85 9.29 -1.81
N MET A 4 -14.80 8.36 -1.72
CA MET A 4 -14.99 7.33 -2.75
C MET A 4 -15.22 7.92 -4.14
N SER A 5 -15.92 9.07 -4.22
CA SER A 5 -16.14 9.76 -5.50
C SER A 5 -14.86 10.27 -6.16
N ASP A 6 -13.80 10.49 -5.38
CA ASP A 6 -12.51 10.92 -5.93
C ASP A 6 -11.85 9.83 -6.78
N LEU A 7 -12.10 8.56 -6.45
CA LEU A 7 -11.57 7.43 -7.22
C LEU A 7 -12.13 7.39 -8.66
N ASP A 8 -13.39 7.79 -8.83
CA ASP A 8 -14.04 7.81 -10.14
C ASP A 8 -13.49 8.93 -11.04
N ASN A 9 -12.85 9.93 -10.47
CA ASN A 9 -12.34 11.10 -11.16
C ASN A 9 -10.82 11.07 -11.38
N VAL A 10 -10.15 9.98 -11.04
CA VAL A 10 -8.70 9.88 -11.27
C VAL A 10 -8.40 9.83 -12.76
N ASN A 11 -7.54 10.73 -13.20
CA ASN A 11 -7.16 10.84 -14.61
C ASN A 11 -6.09 9.78 -14.96
N ALA A 12 -6.25 9.12 -16.10
CA ALA A 12 -5.27 8.15 -16.60
C ALA A 12 -3.86 8.73 -16.80
N ASN A 13 -3.74 10.05 -16.93
CA ASN A 13 -2.45 10.74 -17.06
C ASN A 13 -1.85 11.19 -15.73
N THR A 14 -2.44 10.78 -14.62
CA THR A 14 -1.95 11.11 -13.27
C THR A 14 -0.53 10.58 -13.08
N THR A 15 0.37 11.46 -12.63
CA THR A 15 1.77 11.11 -12.35
C THR A 15 2.05 10.99 -10.84
N HIS A 16 1.31 11.73 -10.03
CA HIS A 16 1.43 11.72 -8.57
C HIS A 16 0.04 11.52 -7.97
N LEU A 17 -0.11 10.47 -7.18
CA LEU A 17 -1.36 10.16 -6.50
C LEU A 17 -1.16 10.34 -5.00
N VAL A 18 -2.04 11.11 -4.39
CA VAL A 18 -2.02 11.36 -2.94
C VAL A 18 -3.37 11.00 -2.35
N ILE A 19 -3.36 10.10 -1.38
CA ILE A 19 -4.49 9.83 -0.49
C ILE A 19 -4.18 10.53 0.81
N GLY A 20 -5.08 11.41 1.26
CA GLY A 20 -4.90 12.18 2.49
C GLY A 20 -4.98 11.32 3.75
N ASP A 21 -4.73 11.96 4.89
CA ASP A 21 -4.87 11.30 6.19
C ASP A 21 -6.34 11.03 6.51
N ASN A 22 -6.62 9.91 7.17
CA ASN A 22 -7.97 9.50 7.57
C ASN A 22 -8.95 9.39 6.39
N CYS A 23 -8.46 8.99 5.23
CA CYS A 23 -9.22 9.02 3.98
C CYS A 23 -9.47 7.62 3.43
N LEU A 24 -10.54 7.51 2.61
CA LEU A 24 -10.92 6.28 1.91
C LEU A 24 -11.11 5.08 2.85
N ASN A 25 -11.76 5.32 4.00
CA ASN A 25 -12.04 4.31 5.03
C ASN A 25 -13.42 3.68 4.90
N ASP A 26 -14.06 3.82 3.75
CA ASP A 26 -15.39 3.27 3.49
C ASP A 26 -15.35 1.73 3.47
N ALA A 27 -16.33 1.11 4.12
CA ALA A 27 -16.41 -0.35 4.20
C ALA A 27 -16.63 -1.02 2.84
N SER A 28 -17.15 -0.30 1.85
CA SER A 28 -17.34 -0.81 0.50
C SER A 28 -16.05 -0.87 -0.32
N LEU A 29 -14.98 -0.20 0.12
CA LEU A 29 -13.69 -0.24 -0.56
C LEU A 29 -12.87 -1.41 -0.04
N GLU A 30 -13.00 -2.55 -0.70
CA GLU A 30 -12.28 -3.77 -0.32
C GLU A 30 -11.02 -4.02 -1.14
N SER A 31 -10.94 -3.47 -2.36
CA SER A 31 -9.76 -3.61 -3.21
C SER A 31 -9.46 -2.32 -3.95
N LEU A 32 -8.19 -2.08 -4.20
CA LEU A 32 -7.72 -0.91 -4.93
C LEU A 32 -6.53 -1.31 -5.80
N SER A 33 -6.59 -0.97 -7.08
CA SER A 33 -5.50 -1.20 -8.02
C SER A 33 -5.13 0.08 -8.73
N PHE A 34 -3.83 0.34 -8.82
CA PHE A 34 -3.31 1.49 -9.56
C PHE A 34 -2.84 1.13 -10.96
N SER A 35 -2.99 -0.12 -11.40
CA SER A 35 -2.53 -0.58 -12.72
C SER A 35 -3.02 0.25 -13.90
N PRO A 36 -4.24 0.81 -13.90
CA PRO A 36 -4.68 1.68 -14.99
C PRO A 36 -3.93 3.02 -15.11
N LEU A 37 -3.21 3.42 -14.06
CA LEU A 37 -2.51 4.71 -14.00
C LEU A 37 -1.08 4.59 -14.55
N ARG A 38 -0.96 4.38 -15.85
CA ARG A 38 0.28 4.02 -16.55
C ARG A 38 1.44 5.02 -16.39
N TYR A 39 1.12 6.26 -16.13
CA TYR A 39 2.12 7.34 -16.00
C TYR A 39 2.45 7.67 -14.56
N LEU A 40 1.91 6.89 -13.62
CA LEU A 40 2.11 7.12 -12.20
C LEU A 40 3.60 6.98 -11.83
N ARG A 41 4.13 8.00 -11.18
CA ARG A 41 5.54 8.07 -10.72
C ARG A 41 5.67 7.93 -9.22
N GLU A 42 4.71 8.51 -8.49
CA GLU A 42 4.69 8.46 -7.03
C GLU A 42 3.30 8.20 -6.50
N VAL A 43 3.23 7.37 -5.48
CA VAL A 43 2.03 7.12 -4.68
C VAL A 43 2.33 7.49 -3.24
N THR A 44 1.48 8.32 -2.65
CA THR A 44 1.53 8.65 -1.24
C THR A 44 0.19 8.36 -0.60
N ILE A 45 0.19 7.51 0.41
CA ILE A 45 -0.96 7.18 1.23
C ILE A 45 -0.73 7.77 2.61
N GLY A 46 -1.64 8.62 3.07
CA GLY A 46 -1.55 9.28 4.37
C GLY A 46 -1.77 8.35 5.55
N ASP A 47 -1.74 8.90 6.74
CA ASP A 47 -1.95 8.14 7.98
C ASP A 47 -3.41 7.74 8.16
N ASN A 48 -3.65 6.59 8.78
CA ASN A 48 -4.99 6.09 9.13
C ASN A 48 -5.94 6.01 7.92
N SER A 49 -5.43 5.68 6.76
CA SER A 49 -6.21 5.63 5.51
C SER A 49 -6.36 4.21 5.00
N LEU A 50 -7.36 3.99 4.13
CA LEU A 50 -7.63 2.69 3.53
C LEU A 50 -7.85 1.58 4.56
N SER A 51 -8.49 1.91 5.68
CA SER A 51 -8.60 0.98 6.83
C SER A 51 -9.40 -0.28 6.53
N ARG A 52 -10.29 -0.24 5.54
CA ARG A 52 -11.15 -1.39 5.20
C ARG A 52 -10.63 -2.20 4.01
N LEU A 53 -9.50 -1.79 3.46
CA LEU A 53 -8.94 -2.43 2.27
C LEU A 53 -8.42 -3.83 2.58
N LYS A 54 -8.71 -4.77 1.70
CA LYS A 54 -8.22 -6.16 1.78
C LYS A 54 -7.15 -6.44 0.73
N ILE A 55 -7.24 -5.78 -0.42
CA ILE A 55 -6.30 -5.99 -1.53
C ILE A 55 -5.80 -4.64 -2.03
N LEU A 56 -4.50 -4.45 -2.00
CA LEU A 56 -3.83 -3.32 -2.64
C LEU A 56 -2.88 -3.86 -3.71
N SER A 57 -3.14 -3.48 -4.97
CA SER A 57 -2.31 -3.85 -6.12
C SER A 57 -1.61 -2.63 -6.70
N ILE A 58 -0.31 -2.68 -6.70
CA ILE A 58 0.56 -1.69 -7.34
C ILE A 58 1.40 -2.49 -8.34
N GLU A 59 0.85 -2.69 -9.54
CA GLU A 59 1.41 -3.62 -10.51
C GLU A 59 1.50 -3.01 -11.91
N ASP A 60 2.50 -3.44 -12.67
CA ASP A 60 2.68 -3.12 -14.08
C ASP A 60 2.81 -1.61 -14.36
N LEU A 61 3.46 -0.89 -13.46
CA LEU A 61 3.64 0.56 -13.53
C LEU A 61 5.06 0.91 -13.96
N GLU A 62 5.23 1.13 -15.25
CA GLU A 62 6.56 1.35 -15.87
C GLU A 62 7.26 2.63 -15.42
N ALA A 63 6.52 3.61 -14.92
CA ALA A 63 7.07 4.91 -14.52
C ALA A 63 7.17 5.08 -12.99
N LEU A 64 6.64 4.15 -12.21
CA LEU A 64 6.57 4.27 -10.75
C LEU A 64 7.96 4.18 -10.12
N ARG A 65 8.31 5.19 -9.32
CA ARG A 65 9.62 5.32 -8.67
C ARG A 65 9.56 5.23 -7.15
N LYS A 66 8.44 5.65 -6.55
CA LYS A 66 8.33 5.75 -5.11
C LYS A 66 6.92 5.45 -4.61
N VAL A 67 6.85 4.66 -3.54
CA VAL A 67 5.62 4.40 -2.80
C VAL A 67 5.85 4.77 -1.34
N THR A 68 4.99 5.63 -0.80
CA THR A 68 5.03 6.01 0.61
C THR A 68 3.68 5.75 1.25
N VAL A 69 3.67 5.00 2.32
CA VAL A 69 2.48 4.70 3.12
C VAL A 69 2.70 5.23 4.53
N GLY A 70 1.77 6.02 5.04
CA GLY A 70 1.80 6.57 6.37
C GLY A 70 1.61 5.51 7.46
N ALA A 71 1.48 5.95 8.70
CA ALA A 71 1.25 5.07 9.84
C ALA A 71 -0.19 4.61 9.93
N SER A 72 -0.43 3.39 10.41
CA SER A 72 -1.76 2.82 10.65
C SER A 72 -2.67 2.82 9.43
N SER A 73 -2.11 2.72 8.25
CA SER A 73 -2.86 2.63 7.00
C SER A 73 -3.01 1.18 6.55
N CYS A 74 -4.10 0.90 5.83
CA CYS A 74 -4.49 -0.48 5.53
C CYS A 74 -4.53 -1.35 6.80
N TYR A 75 -5.06 -0.78 7.87
CA TYR A 75 -5.11 -1.40 9.18
C TYR A 75 -6.52 -1.34 9.77
N GLN A 76 -6.99 -2.46 10.25
CA GLN A 76 -8.23 -2.56 11.03
C GLN A 76 -7.89 -3.02 12.44
N ASP A 77 -8.73 -2.62 13.40
CA ASP A 77 -8.62 -3.11 14.76
C ASP A 77 -8.85 -4.63 14.81
N PHE A 78 -8.22 -5.27 15.76
CA PHE A 78 -8.33 -6.71 16.00
C PHE A 78 -9.79 -7.20 16.08
N GLU A 79 -10.69 -6.38 16.62
CA GLU A 79 -12.10 -6.72 16.76
C GLU A 79 -12.90 -6.60 15.47
N THR A 80 -12.46 -5.77 14.53
CA THR A 80 -13.18 -5.51 13.27
C THR A 80 -12.59 -6.22 12.06
N VAL A 81 -11.37 -6.76 12.17
CA VAL A 81 -10.71 -7.46 11.07
C VAL A 81 -11.43 -8.76 10.73
N ASP A 82 -11.67 -8.99 9.44
CA ASP A 82 -12.25 -10.24 8.96
C ASP A 82 -11.16 -11.30 8.83
N ARG A 83 -11.11 -12.23 9.77
CA ARG A 83 -10.09 -13.28 9.82
C ARG A 83 -10.29 -14.38 8.78
N THR A 84 -11.44 -14.39 8.10
CA THR A 84 -11.72 -15.35 7.03
C THR A 84 -11.29 -14.81 5.65
N ALA A 85 -11.02 -13.52 5.53
CA ALA A 85 -10.60 -12.88 4.29
C ALA A 85 -9.08 -12.99 4.09
N ASP A 86 -8.67 -12.99 2.82
CA ASP A 86 -7.27 -12.83 2.45
C ASP A 86 -6.95 -11.34 2.33
N TYR A 87 -5.87 -10.92 2.99
CA TYR A 87 -5.36 -9.56 2.93
C TYR A 87 -4.06 -9.56 2.14
N LEU A 88 -4.08 -8.96 0.94
CA LEU A 88 -3.01 -9.07 -0.03
C LEU A 88 -2.42 -7.70 -0.37
N LEU A 89 -1.11 -7.57 -0.27
CA LEU A 89 -0.35 -6.46 -0.83
C LEU A 89 0.49 -6.98 -1.99
N ARG A 90 0.36 -6.37 -3.18
CA ARG A 90 1.12 -6.74 -4.35
C ARG A 90 1.87 -5.54 -4.91
N LEU A 91 3.19 -5.63 -4.92
CA LEU A 91 4.08 -4.74 -5.67
C LEU A 91 4.80 -5.60 -6.68
N LYS A 92 4.40 -5.51 -7.95
CA LYS A 92 4.85 -6.45 -8.96
C LYS A 92 5.06 -5.76 -10.30
N ASN A 93 6.15 -6.12 -10.98
CA ASN A 93 6.45 -5.64 -12.32
C ASN A 93 6.50 -4.10 -12.41
N ASP A 94 7.14 -3.48 -11.43
CA ASP A 94 7.38 -2.03 -11.40
C ASP A 94 8.89 -1.82 -11.62
N PRO A 95 9.37 -1.80 -12.87
CA PRO A 95 10.79 -1.98 -13.17
C PRO A 95 11.69 -0.82 -12.74
N VAL A 96 11.12 0.37 -12.52
CA VAL A 96 11.90 1.55 -12.11
C VAL A 96 11.61 1.97 -10.66
N LEU A 97 10.83 1.19 -9.92
CA LEU A 97 10.55 1.46 -8.51
C LEU A 97 11.83 1.35 -7.69
N LYS A 98 12.18 2.43 -6.98
CA LYS A 98 13.42 2.54 -6.21
C LYS A 98 13.21 2.49 -4.71
N GLU A 99 12.12 3.06 -4.23
CA GLU A 99 11.90 3.23 -2.80
C GLU A 99 10.46 2.89 -2.40
N VAL A 100 10.35 2.08 -1.35
CA VAL A 100 9.08 1.79 -0.67
C VAL A 100 9.24 2.12 0.81
N LYS A 101 8.35 2.97 1.31
CA LYS A 101 8.34 3.38 2.71
C LYS A 101 6.96 3.11 3.31
N ILE A 102 6.92 2.33 4.38
CA ILE A 102 5.68 1.92 5.04
C ILE A 102 5.76 2.30 6.52
N GLY A 103 4.84 3.14 6.98
CA GLY A 103 4.78 3.58 8.37
C GLY A 103 4.40 2.46 9.35
N VAL A 104 4.53 2.72 10.64
CA VAL A 104 4.26 1.73 11.71
C VAL A 104 2.82 1.22 11.64
N ILE A 105 2.63 -0.05 11.94
CA ILE A 105 1.35 -0.76 12.02
C ILE A 105 0.64 -0.94 10.67
N SER A 106 1.01 -0.21 9.64
CA SER A 106 0.40 -0.34 8.31
C SER A 106 0.54 -1.75 7.79
N PHE A 107 -0.52 -2.27 7.18
CA PHE A 107 -0.63 -3.65 6.70
C PHE A 107 -0.46 -4.72 7.80
N ALA A 108 -0.80 -4.42 9.04
CA ALA A 108 -0.55 -5.33 10.16
C ALA A 108 -1.16 -6.72 9.97
N TYR A 109 -2.33 -6.81 9.36
CA TYR A 109 -3.01 -8.08 9.11
C TYR A 109 -2.93 -8.56 7.67
N PHE A 110 -2.12 -7.93 6.83
CA PHE A 110 -1.85 -8.41 5.48
C PHE A 110 -0.89 -9.60 5.56
N ASP A 111 -1.38 -10.78 5.25
CA ASP A 111 -0.68 -12.03 5.45
C ASP A 111 0.16 -12.51 4.27
N ARG A 112 -0.03 -11.88 3.10
CA ARG A 112 0.67 -12.28 1.87
C ARG A 112 1.24 -11.08 1.10
N PRO A 113 2.23 -10.35 1.65
CA PRO A 113 2.91 -9.32 0.88
C PRO A 113 3.74 -9.97 -0.23
N LEU A 114 3.52 -9.53 -1.46
CA LEU A 114 4.26 -10.00 -2.64
C LEU A 114 5.04 -8.84 -3.24
N PHE A 115 6.36 -8.98 -3.26
CA PHE A 115 7.28 -8.08 -3.96
C PHE A 115 7.98 -8.89 -5.05
N GLU A 116 7.62 -8.65 -6.30
CA GLU A 116 8.09 -9.46 -7.42
C GLU A 116 8.51 -8.59 -8.59
N ASN A 117 9.63 -8.92 -9.21
CA ASN A 117 10.15 -8.23 -10.39
C ASN A 117 10.33 -6.71 -10.18
N LEU A 118 10.94 -6.35 -9.05
CA LEU A 118 11.26 -4.96 -8.70
C LEU A 118 12.77 -4.74 -8.90
N PHE A 119 13.20 -4.72 -10.16
CA PHE A 119 14.62 -4.80 -10.52
C PHE A 119 15.46 -3.59 -10.11
N SER A 120 14.82 -2.43 -9.90
CA SER A 120 15.51 -1.20 -9.52
C SER A 120 15.35 -0.86 -8.04
N LEU A 121 14.73 -1.72 -7.26
CA LEU A 121 14.45 -1.45 -5.86
C LEU A 121 15.76 -1.35 -5.05
N GLU A 122 15.96 -0.20 -4.44
CA GLU A 122 17.16 0.11 -3.65
C GLU A 122 16.87 0.13 -2.16
N LYS A 123 15.62 0.48 -1.76
CA LYS A 123 15.30 0.72 -0.36
C LYS A 123 13.89 0.33 -0.03
N ILE A 124 13.73 -0.44 1.04
CA ILE A 124 12.46 -0.70 1.71
C ILE A 124 12.62 -0.29 3.16
N GLU A 125 11.80 0.66 3.62
CA GLU A 125 11.71 1.03 5.03
C GLU A 125 10.35 0.63 5.57
N MET A 126 10.31 -0.05 6.71
CA MET A 126 9.09 -0.44 7.38
C MET A 126 9.13 -0.01 8.85
N GLY A 127 8.03 0.60 9.29
CA GLY A 127 7.85 0.98 10.67
C GLY A 127 8.79 2.08 11.13
N SER A 128 9.24 1.98 12.38
CA SER A 128 10.15 2.94 12.96
C SER A 128 11.61 2.47 12.82
N MET A 129 12.49 3.41 12.56
CA MET A 129 13.94 3.15 12.61
C MET A 129 14.46 3.00 14.05
N ASP A 130 13.64 3.33 15.05
CA ASP A 130 13.98 3.14 16.46
C ASP A 130 13.78 1.66 16.84
N PRO A 131 14.84 0.95 17.25
CA PRO A 131 14.74 -0.48 17.58
C PRO A 131 13.91 -0.76 18.86
N THR A 132 13.57 0.27 19.64
CA THR A 132 12.72 0.12 20.82
C THR A 132 11.21 0.16 20.49
N VAL A 133 10.85 0.51 19.25
CA VAL A 133 9.46 0.64 18.79
C VAL A 133 9.10 -0.55 17.91
N LEU A 134 8.02 -1.27 18.28
CA LEU A 134 7.49 -2.34 17.45
C LEU A 134 6.85 -1.74 16.19
N SER A 135 7.25 -2.23 15.02
CA SER A 135 6.72 -1.75 13.76
C SER A 135 5.28 -2.21 13.49
N GLY A 136 4.94 -3.43 13.91
CA GLY A 136 3.63 -4.04 13.69
C GLY A 136 3.26 -4.32 12.24
N ASN A 137 4.15 -4.04 11.29
CA ASN A 137 3.90 -4.28 9.87
C ASN A 137 3.87 -5.79 9.58
N PHE A 138 2.88 -6.21 8.81
CA PHE A 138 2.78 -7.61 8.35
C PHE A 138 2.90 -8.63 9.48
N TYR A 139 2.22 -8.39 10.57
CA TYR A 139 2.26 -9.26 11.75
C TYR A 139 1.84 -10.69 11.37
N ASN A 140 2.70 -11.68 11.65
CA ASN A 140 2.53 -13.07 11.25
C ASN A 140 2.44 -13.31 9.73
N ALA A 141 2.94 -12.42 8.90
CA ALA A 141 2.89 -12.57 7.46
C ALA A 141 3.92 -13.56 6.93
N LEU A 142 3.54 -14.23 5.85
CA LEU A 142 4.46 -14.98 4.99
C LEU A 142 4.98 -14.01 3.92
N PHE A 143 6.21 -13.57 4.08
CA PHE A 143 6.81 -12.60 3.16
C PHE A 143 7.37 -13.30 1.93
N SER A 144 7.03 -12.79 0.74
CA SER A 144 7.57 -13.27 -0.53
C SER A 144 8.29 -12.15 -1.28
N LEU A 145 9.55 -12.38 -1.58
CA LEU A 145 10.39 -11.46 -2.34
C LEU A 145 11.05 -12.27 -3.46
N THR A 146 10.67 -12.01 -4.71
CA THR A 146 11.14 -12.74 -5.88
C THR A 146 11.52 -11.82 -7.03
N GLY A 147 12.33 -12.29 -7.90
CA GLY A 147 12.80 -11.56 -9.07
C GLY A 147 14.28 -11.67 -9.22
#